data_af6e8a4ad57760278a65a469408dcaa0
#
_entry.id   af6e8a4ad57760278a65a469408dcaa0
#
_cell.length_a   1.000
_cell.length_b   1.000
_cell.length_c   1.000
_cell.angle_alpha   90.00
_cell.angle_beta   90.00
_cell.angle_gamma   90.00
#
_symmetry.space_group_name_H-M   'P 1'
#
loop_
_entity.id
_entity.type
_entity.pdbx_description
1 polymer ?
#
loop_
_entity_poly.entity_id
_entity_poly.type
_entity_poly.pdbx_seq_one_letter_code
_entity_poly.pdbx_strand_id
1 'polypeptide(L)'
;MVTCWNVTVPGVNGPEERRAYLYLPTCYDAEPERRFPVLYMFDGHNVFFDSHATYGKCWGMQEYLDRTQTPLIVAAVECNHGSHNERLSEYTPYPFRNPRCGNVPAYGRETMEGVVHVVKQ
;
A
#
# COMPACT_ATOMS: atom_id res chain seq x y z
N MET A 1 -2.50 -13.99 8.16
CA MET A 1 -3.31 -14.19 6.94
C MET A 1 -3.40 -12.88 6.16
N VAL A 2 -3.22 -12.95 4.85
CA VAL A 2 -3.29 -11.78 3.98
C VAL A 2 -4.52 -11.89 3.07
N THR A 3 -5.34 -10.84 3.05
CA THR A 3 -6.48 -10.69 2.15
C THR A 3 -6.14 -9.63 1.10
N CYS A 4 -6.50 -9.88 -0.16
CA CYS A 4 -6.30 -8.96 -1.27
C CYS A 4 -7.64 -8.70 -1.97
N TRP A 5 -7.93 -7.42 -2.24
CA TRP A 5 -9.14 -7.03 -2.97
C TRP A 5 -8.90 -5.73 -3.74
N ASN A 6 -9.80 -5.39 -4.64
CA ASN A 6 -9.71 -4.15 -5.40
C ASN A 6 -10.41 -3.02 -4.66
N VAL A 7 -9.78 -1.86 -4.66
CA VAL A 7 -10.34 -0.61 -4.13
C VAL A 7 -10.25 0.48 -5.20
N THR A 8 -11.12 1.49 -5.10
CA THR A 8 -11.04 2.68 -5.92
C THR A 8 -10.40 3.78 -5.10
N VAL A 9 -9.30 4.33 -5.61
CA VAL A 9 -8.58 5.43 -4.96
C VAL A 9 -8.59 6.67 -5.86
N PRO A 10 -8.48 7.89 -5.28
CA PRO A 10 -8.25 9.10 -6.08
C PRO A 10 -6.87 9.02 -6.72
N GLY A 11 -6.83 8.88 -8.03
CA GLY A 11 -5.58 8.88 -8.78
C GLY A 11 -5.28 10.24 -9.38
N VAL A 12 -4.07 10.40 -9.95
CA VAL A 12 -3.66 11.64 -10.61
C VAL A 12 -4.53 11.98 -11.81
N ASN A 13 -5.12 10.97 -12.46
CA ASN A 13 -5.99 11.12 -13.62
C ASN A 13 -7.46 10.81 -13.31
N GLY A 14 -7.87 10.96 -12.05
CA GLY A 14 -9.21 10.62 -11.58
C GLY A 14 -9.26 9.29 -10.84
N PRO A 15 -10.47 8.76 -10.52
CA PRO A 15 -10.60 7.51 -9.78
C PRO A 15 -9.94 6.34 -10.50
N GLU A 16 -9.17 5.54 -9.78
CA GLU A 16 -8.46 4.37 -10.30
C GLU A 16 -8.68 3.17 -9.40
N GLU A 17 -8.77 1.98 -9.99
CA GLU A 17 -8.78 0.73 -9.24
C GLU A 17 -7.36 0.30 -8.91
N ARG A 18 -7.17 -0.15 -7.67
CA ARG A 18 -5.91 -0.68 -7.17
C ARG A 18 -6.15 -1.86 -6.27
N ARG A 19 -5.17 -2.76 -6.20
CA ARG A 19 -5.23 -3.84 -5.21
C ARG A 19 -4.84 -3.30 -3.85
N ALA A 20 -5.65 -3.65 -2.85
CA ALA A 20 -5.35 -3.42 -1.44
C ALA A 20 -5.06 -4.76 -0.76
N TYR A 21 -4.21 -4.72 0.25
CA TYR A 21 -3.78 -5.89 1.00
C TYR A 21 -3.96 -5.62 2.49
N LEU A 22 -4.47 -6.63 3.19
CA LEU A 22 -4.62 -6.55 4.63
C LEU A 22 -3.99 -7.79 5.27
N TYR A 23 -2.98 -7.56 6.10
CA TYR A 23 -2.41 -8.59 6.95
C TYR A 23 -3.02 -8.49 8.35
N LEU A 24 -3.54 -9.62 8.85
CA LEU A 24 -4.00 -9.73 10.24
C LEU A 24 -3.03 -10.64 11.00
N PRO A 25 -2.63 -10.24 12.23
CA PRO A 25 -1.72 -11.06 13.02
C PRO A 25 -2.35 -12.40 13.39
N THR A 26 -1.53 -13.39 13.69
CA THR A 26 -1.99 -14.76 13.97
C THR A 26 -2.94 -14.84 15.17
N CYS A 27 -2.82 -13.91 16.12
CA CYS A 27 -3.68 -13.85 17.31
C CYS A 27 -4.96 -13.04 17.13
N TYR A 28 -5.23 -12.51 15.93
CA TYR A 28 -6.33 -11.57 15.71
C TYR A 28 -7.70 -12.17 16.10
N ASP A 29 -8.00 -13.38 15.63
CA ASP A 29 -9.28 -14.03 15.89
C ASP A 29 -9.41 -14.53 17.34
N ALA A 30 -8.28 -14.84 17.97
CA ALA A 30 -8.27 -15.35 19.35
C ALA A 30 -8.47 -14.24 20.39
N GLU A 31 -8.28 -12.98 20.02
CA GLU A 31 -8.35 -11.85 20.95
C GLU A 31 -9.28 -10.75 20.40
N PRO A 32 -10.61 -11.00 20.31
CA PRO A 32 -11.54 -10.08 19.65
C PRO A 32 -11.63 -8.69 20.30
N GLU A 33 -11.33 -8.59 21.59
CA GLU A 33 -11.37 -7.31 22.31
C GLU A 33 -10.05 -6.53 22.21
N ARG A 34 -8.98 -7.17 21.71
CA ARG A 34 -7.68 -6.53 21.60
C ARG A 34 -7.62 -5.55 20.44
N ARG A 35 -7.00 -4.38 20.68
CA ARG A 35 -6.69 -3.39 19.65
C ARG A 35 -5.25 -3.58 19.19
N PHE A 36 -5.04 -3.46 17.89
CA PHE A 36 -3.73 -3.62 17.27
C PHE A 36 -3.32 -2.33 16.58
N PRO A 37 -2.03 -1.95 16.62
CA PRO A 37 -1.55 -0.87 15.78
C PRO A 37 -1.67 -1.25 14.30
N VAL A 38 -1.89 -0.26 13.46
CA VAL A 38 -2.00 -0.44 12.00
C VAL A 38 -0.85 0.27 11.32
N LEU A 39 -0.09 -0.49 10.52
CA LEU A 39 0.95 0.06 9.65
C LEU A 39 0.36 0.20 8.24
N TYR A 40 0.34 1.42 7.73
CA TYR A 40 -0.06 1.70 6.36
C TYR A 40 1.20 1.71 5.48
N MET A 41 1.19 0.92 4.41
CA MET A 41 2.35 0.80 3.52
C MET A 41 2.00 1.15 2.09
N PHE A 42 2.93 1.80 1.43
CA PHE A 42 2.91 1.98 -0.03
C PHE A 42 3.48 0.75 -0.72
N ASP A 43 3.33 0.70 -2.04
CA ASP A 43 3.84 -0.38 -2.87
C ASP A 43 3.34 -1.76 -2.43
N GLY A 44 2.05 -1.86 -2.10
CA GLY A 44 1.44 -3.08 -1.57
C GLY A 44 1.71 -4.33 -2.40
N HIS A 45 1.86 -4.18 -3.72
CA HIS A 45 2.18 -5.26 -4.64
C HIS A 45 3.55 -5.91 -4.35
N ASN A 46 4.46 -5.22 -3.65
CA ASN A 46 5.78 -5.73 -3.31
C ASN A 46 5.87 -6.32 -1.89
N VAL A 47 4.83 -6.18 -1.07
CA VAL A 47 4.93 -6.46 0.37
C VAL A 47 4.78 -7.94 0.69
N PHE A 48 3.78 -8.63 0.09
CA PHE A 48 3.33 -9.94 0.56
C PHE A 48 3.53 -11.09 -0.41
N PHE A 49 3.36 -10.89 -1.73
CA PHE A 49 3.33 -11.99 -2.71
C PHE A 49 4.38 -11.80 -3.80
N ASP A 50 5.19 -12.83 -4.02
CA ASP A 50 6.18 -12.83 -5.10
C ASP A 50 5.51 -12.67 -6.48
N SER A 51 4.35 -13.30 -6.68
CA SER A 51 3.61 -13.24 -7.94
C SER A 51 3.09 -11.84 -8.28
N HIS A 52 2.94 -10.97 -7.29
CA HIS A 52 2.49 -9.59 -7.48
C HIS A 52 3.65 -8.60 -7.55
N ALA A 53 4.83 -8.98 -7.09
CA ALA A 53 5.97 -8.08 -6.94
C ALA A 53 6.56 -7.68 -8.30
N THR A 54 6.99 -6.43 -8.40
CA THR A 54 7.56 -5.85 -9.63
C THR A 54 8.72 -6.68 -10.19
N TYR A 55 9.58 -7.20 -9.30
CA TYR A 55 10.77 -7.96 -9.68
C TYR A 55 10.65 -9.45 -9.36
N GLY A 56 9.44 -9.95 -9.12
CA GLY A 56 9.21 -11.37 -8.83
C GLY A 56 9.58 -11.81 -7.43
N LYS A 57 9.99 -10.89 -6.54
CA LYS A 57 10.35 -11.18 -5.16
C LYS A 57 9.74 -10.12 -4.25
N CYS A 58 8.88 -10.53 -3.35
CA CYS A 58 8.27 -9.63 -2.36
C CYS A 58 9.21 -9.37 -1.16
N TRP A 59 8.81 -8.44 -0.30
CA TRP A 59 9.58 -8.10 0.90
C TRP A 59 9.44 -9.12 2.03
N GLY A 60 8.61 -10.14 1.86
CA GLY A 60 8.48 -11.22 2.84
C GLY A 60 7.81 -10.82 4.14
N MET A 61 6.94 -9.82 4.11
CA MET A 61 6.34 -9.27 5.33
C MET A 61 5.45 -10.29 6.05
N GLN A 62 4.64 -11.06 5.31
CA GLN A 62 3.78 -12.06 5.93
C GLN A 62 4.58 -13.11 6.68
N GLU A 63 5.60 -13.67 6.04
CA GLU A 63 6.46 -14.68 6.64
C GLU A 63 7.17 -14.16 7.88
N TYR A 64 7.70 -12.95 7.79
CA TYR A 64 8.38 -12.30 8.91
C TYR A 64 7.45 -12.08 10.10
N LEU A 65 6.27 -11.50 9.86
CA LEU A 65 5.31 -11.19 10.92
C LEU A 65 4.74 -12.46 11.56
N ASP A 66 4.46 -13.48 10.75
CA ASP A 66 3.99 -14.77 11.26
C ASP A 66 5.05 -15.47 12.12
N ARG A 67 6.30 -15.46 11.66
CA ARG A 67 7.41 -16.08 12.37
C ARG A 67 7.70 -15.40 13.70
N THR A 68 7.68 -14.07 13.72
CA THR A 68 7.95 -13.27 14.92
C THR A 68 6.72 -13.11 15.82
N GLN A 69 5.55 -13.49 15.32
CA GLN A 69 4.26 -13.30 16.00
C GLN A 69 4.04 -11.86 16.44
N THR A 70 4.46 -10.93 15.61
CA THR A 70 4.31 -9.50 15.88
C THR A 70 2.83 -9.10 15.81
N PRO A 71 2.27 -8.49 16.87
CA PRO A 71 0.85 -8.14 16.92
C PRO A 71 0.57 -6.83 16.19
N LEU A 72 0.61 -6.86 14.88
CA LEU A 72 0.52 -5.71 14.00
C LEU A 72 -0.42 -6.01 12.84
N ILE A 73 -1.32 -5.08 12.53
CA ILE A 73 -2.11 -5.10 11.30
C ILE A 73 -1.33 -4.31 10.25
N VAL A 74 -1.23 -4.84 9.04
CA VAL A 74 -0.62 -4.12 7.92
C VAL A 74 -1.67 -3.90 6.84
N ALA A 75 -1.87 -2.66 6.45
CA ALA A 75 -2.74 -2.26 5.36
C ALA A 75 -1.89 -1.63 4.26
N ALA A 76 -1.91 -2.20 3.07
CA ALA A 76 -1.08 -1.76 1.97
C ALA A 76 -1.89 -1.61 0.68
N VAL A 77 -1.52 -0.66 -0.17
CA VAL A 77 -2.14 -0.43 -1.47
C VAL A 77 -1.04 -0.32 -2.51
N GLU A 78 -1.27 -0.91 -3.69
CA GLU A 78 -0.29 -0.79 -4.77
C GLU A 78 -0.22 0.64 -5.32
N CYS A 79 0.93 0.97 -5.91
CA CYS A 79 1.15 2.28 -6.52
C CYS A 79 0.51 2.36 -7.91
N ASN A 80 0.60 3.54 -8.51
CA ASN A 80 0.23 3.74 -9.90
C ASN A 80 1.16 2.95 -10.82
N HIS A 81 0.57 2.13 -11.70
CA HIS A 81 1.27 1.35 -12.72
C HIS A 81 1.00 1.89 -14.14
N GLY A 82 0.50 3.10 -14.25
CA GLY A 82 0.18 3.73 -15.53
C GLY A 82 1.40 3.95 -16.41
N SER A 83 1.15 4.15 -17.72
CA SER A 83 2.18 4.29 -18.75
C SER A 83 3.10 5.50 -18.53
N HIS A 84 2.66 6.49 -17.78
CA HIS A 84 3.42 7.72 -17.50
C HIS A 84 4.20 7.66 -16.18
N ASN A 85 4.23 6.52 -15.53
CA ASN A 85 4.95 6.29 -14.26
C ASN A 85 4.67 7.39 -13.22
N GLU A 86 3.41 7.57 -12.87
CA GLU A 86 2.94 8.63 -11.98
C GLU A 86 3.19 8.33 -10.49
N ARG A 87 3.90 7.24 -10.20
CA ARG A 87 4.25 6.86 -8.82
C ARG A 87 4.99 7.97 -8.08
N LEU A 88 5.90 8.67 -8.76
CA LEU A 88 6.63 9.79 -8.15
C LEU A 88 5.68 10.91 -7.74
N SER A 89 4.71 11.25 -8.59
CA SER A 89 3.70 12.27 -8.27
C SER A 89 2.83 11.86 -7.11
N GLU A 90 2.42 10.58 -7.05
CA GLU A 90 1.58 10.05 -5.97
C GLU A 90 2.22 10.12 -4.61
N TYR A 91 3.54 9.93 -4.54
CA TYR A 91 4.25 9.83 -3.27
C TYR A 91 4.94 11.12 -2.84
N THR A 92 4.87 12.15 -3.68
CA THR A 92 5.56 13.41 -3.43
C THR A 92 4.62 14.43 -2.77
N PRO A 93 4.94 14.94 -1.56
CA PRO A 93 4.14 15.99 -0.91
C PRO A 93 4.38 17.38 -1.50
N TYR A 94 5.48 17.59 -2.23
CA TYR A 94 5.84 18.86 -2.86
C TYR A 94 6.23 18.65 -4.31
N PRO A 95 5.89 19.58 -5.23
CA PRO A 95 6.34 19.46 -6.61
C PRO A 95 7.88 19.60 -6.68
N PHE A 96 8.48 18.87 -7.60
CA PHE A 96 9.93 18.93 -7.81
C PHE A 96 10.27 18.63 -9.27
N ARG A 97 11.53 18.85 -9.64
CA ARG A 97 12.03 18.51 -10.97
C ARG A 97 12.92 17.28 -10.87
N ASN A 98 12.56 16.27 -11.63
CA ASN A 98 13.34 15.04 -11.73
C ASN A 98 14.19 15.09 -13.00
N PRO A 99 15.51 14.77 -12.93
CA PRO A 99 16.39 14.80 -14.11
C PRO A 99 15.97 13.88 -15.25
N ARG A 100 15.22 12.82 -14.93
CA ARG A 100 14.78 11.81 -15.93
C ARG A 100 13.43 12.11 -16.56
N CYS A 101 12.51 12.70 -15.82
CA CYS A 101 11.11 12.86 -16.26
C CYS A 101 10.61 14.32 -16.22
N GLY A 102 11.44 15.27 -15.80
CA GLY A 102 11.07 16.69 -15.77
C GLY A 102 10.28 17.06 -14.51
N ASN A 103 9.31 17.97 -14.66
CA ASN A 103 8.52 18.46 -13.53
C ASN A 103 7.59 17.37 -13.00
N VAL A 104 7.61 17.16 -11.68
CA VAL A 104 6.78 16.19 -10.98
C VAL A 104 5.78 16.95 -10.11
N PRO A 105 4.48 16.92 -10.44
CA PRO A 105 3.47 17.52 -9.60
C PRO A 105 3.28 16.74 -8.30
N ALA A 106 2.79 17.41 -7.26
CA ALA A 106 2.65 16.85 -5.92
C ALA A 106 1.22 16.37 -5.68
N TYR A 107 1.07 15.05 -5.52
CA TYR A 107 -0.22 14.40 -5.16
C TYR A 107 -0.11 13.52 -3.93
N GLY A 108 1.05 13.55 -3.24
CA GLY A 108 1.32 12.64 -2.14
C GLY A 108 0.34 12.76 -0.98
N ARG A 109 -0.11 13.97 -0.68
CA ARG A 109 -1.06 14.20 0.40
C ARG A 109 -2.42 13.58 0.08
N GLU A 110 -2.95 13.87 -1.09
CA GLU A 110 -4.25 13.36 -1.54
C GLU A 110 -4.22 11.83 -1.66
N THR A 111 -3.12 11.29 -2.15
CA THR A 111 -2.93 9.84 -2.25
C THR A 111 -2.97 9.19 -0.87
N MET A 112 -2.24 9.74 0.10
CA MET A 112 -2.22 9.21 1.46
C MET A 112 -3.60 9.29 2.11
N GLU A 113 -4.26 10.42 2.03
CA GLU A 113 -5.60 10.61 2.58
C GLU A 113 -6.60 9.64 1.96
N GLY A 114 -6.56 9.47 0.64
CA GLY A 114 -7.42 8.54 -0.07
C GLY A 114 -7.20 7.09 0.34
N VAL A 115 -5.95 6.65 0.44
CA VAL A 115 -5.60 5.29 0.87
C VAL A 115 -6.11 5.01 2.29
N VAL A 116 -5.85 5.91 3.22
CA VAL A 116 -6.31 5.74 4.62
C VAL A 116 -7.83 5.69 4.69
N HIS A 117 -8.53 6.54 3.92
CA HIS A 117 -9.98 6.58 3.89
C HIS A 117 -10.56 5.24 3.42
N VAL A 118 -10.05 4.72 2.31
CA VAL A 118 -10.55 3.47 1.72
C VAL A 118 -10.29 2.28 2.64
N VAL A 119 -9.12 2.21 3.24
CA VAL A 119 -8.76 1.09 4.12
C VAL A 119 -9.57 1.07 5.40
N LYS A 120 -10.00 2.23 5.90
CA LYS A 120 -10.84 2.31 7.11
C LYS A 120 -12.28 1.87 6.89
N GLN A 121 -12.73 1.82 5.68
CA GLN A 121 -14.08 1.33 5.33
C GLN A 121 -14.12 -0.19 5.27
#